data_b2d2040eec828dfbd2a3dbeff29f6be6
#
_entry.id   b2d2040eec828dfbd2a3dbeff29f6be6
#
_cell.length_a   1.000
_cell.length_b   1.000
_cell.length_c   1.000
_cell.angle_alpha   90.00
_cell.angle_beta   90.00
_cell.angle_gamma   90.00
#
_symmetry.space_group_name_H-M   'P 1'
#
loop_
_entity.id
_entity.type
_entity.pdbx_description
1 polymer ?
#
loop_
_entity_poly.entity_id
_entity_poly.type
_entity_poly.pdbx_seq_one_letter_code
_entity_poly.pdbx_strand_id
1 'polypeptide(L)'
;MGFRCGIVGLPNVGKSTLFNALTETAAAQAANYPFCTIEPNVGNVAVPDPRLDQLAAIAGSAKIIETQLAFVDIAGLVRGASKGEGLGNQFLGNIREVDAIVHVLRCFEDGDITHVEGKVDPIADAETVETELMLADLESLEKRVPNLLKKGQQGDKEAKSAAAVLGRALDLLREGKPARLTVPGDADEAKAFAQAQLLTAKPVLYVCNVDEATAADGNEFSARVFAKAKAEGAEAVVVSAAIEAEIATMPPEERGEFLSELGLTETGLARVIRAGYKLLDLLTFFTVGPKEARAWTVDVGAKAPQAAGAIHTDFERGFIRAETTAFDDYIACKGETGARDAGKLRQEGKEYVVQDGDVMLFRFNV
;
A
#
# COMPACT_ATOMS: atom_id res chain seq x y z
N MET A 1 -13.91 0.94 0.88
CA MET A 1 -13.06 -0.02 0.14
C MET A 1 -11.68 0.14 0.72
N GLY A 2 -10.99 -0.95 1.09
CA GLY A 2 -9.62 -0.87 1.63
C GLY A 2 -8.61 -0.70 0.50
N PHE A 3 -7.44 -0.15 0.82
CA PHE A 3 -6.31 -0.02 -0.09
C PHE A 3 -5.67 -1.39 -0.35
N ARG A 4 -5.28 -1.65 -1.60
CA ARG A 4 -4.78 -2.95 -2.05
C ARG A 4 -3.35 -2.84 -2.59
N CYS A 5 -2.44 -3.68 -2.09
CA CYS A 5 -1.09 -3.85 -2.60
C CYS A 5 -0.97 -5.17 -3.35
N GLY A 6 -0.57 -5.14 -4.61
CA GLY A 6 -0.34 -6.35 -5.42
C GLY A 6 1.08 -6.86 -5.26
N ILE A 7 1.27 -8.08 -4.80
CA ILE A 7 2.58 -8.73 -4.72
C ILE A 7 2.92 -9.31 -6.09
N VAL A 8 3.99 -8.80 -6.70
CA VAL A 8 4.47 -9.25 -8.01
C VAL A 8 5.95 -9.65 -7.96
N GLY A 9 6.41 -10.37 -8.98
CA GLY A 9 7.81 -10.76 -9.16
C GLY A 9 7.91 -12.02 -10.02
N LEU A 10 9.11 -12.39 -10.40
CA LEU A 10 9.37 -13.62 -11.16
C LEU A 10 9.05 -14.87 -10.35
N PRO A 11 8.91 -16.04 -10.95
CA PRO A 11 8.80 -17.30 -10.23
C PRO A 11 10.00 -17.55 -9.31
N ASN A 12 9.79 -18.25 -8.19
CA ASN A 12 10.81 -18.68 -7.24
C ASN A 12 11.59 -17.55 -6.53
N VAL A 13 11.03 -16.35 -6.42
CA VAL A 13 11.61 -15.22 -5.67
C VAL A 13 11.14 -15.14 -4.21
N GLY A 14 10.22 -16.04 -3.78
CA GLY A 14 9.68 -16.07 -2.42
C GLY A 14 8.34 -15.37 -2.23
N LYS A 15 7.62 -14.98 -3.32
CA LYS A 15 6.31 -14.30 -3.24
C LYS A 15 5.29 -15.05 -2.40
N SER A 16 5.05 -16.33 -2.71
CA SER A 16 4.04 -17.12 -2.04
C SER A 16 4.40 -17.39 -0.57
N THR A 17 5.70 -17.55 -0.27
CA THR A 17 6.18 -17.67 1.11
C THR A 17 5.88 -16.40 1.89
N LEU A 18 6.20 -15.23 1.33
CA LEU A 18 5.91 -13.93 1.93
C LEU A 18 4.40 -13.70 2.10
N PHE A 19 3.61 -14.03 1.09
CA PHE A 19 2.15 -13.89 1.14
C PHE A 19 1.53 -14.82 2.19
N ASN A 20 1.99 -16.07 2.29
CA ASN A 20 1.51 -17.01 3.30
C ASN A 20 1.85 -16.51 4.71
N ALA A 21 3.07 -16.04 4.95
CA ALA A 21 3.47 -15.47 6.24
C ALA A 21 2.60 -14.24 6.62
N LEU A 22 2.28 -13.38 5.64
CA LEU A 22 1.33 -12.25 5.82
C LEU A 22 -0.07 -12.75 6.20
N THR A 23 -0.58 -13.77 5.50
CA THR A 23 -1.95 -14.28 5.71
C THR A 23 -2.09 -15.14 6.97
N GLU A 24 -1.07 -15.89 7.35
CA GLU A 24 -1.04 -16.64 8.61
C GLU A 24 -1.03 -15.69 9.80
N THR A 25 -0.24 -14.63 9.75
CA THR A 25 -0.25 -13.57 10.76
C THR A 25 -1.63 -12.91 10.84
N ALA A 26 -2.25 -12.61 9.70
CA ALA A 26 -3.60 -12.05 9.63
C ALA A 26 -4.68 -13.02 10.16
N ALA A 27 -4.58 -14.33 9.86
CA ALA A 27 -5.52 -15.33 10.35
C ALA A 27 -5.45 -15.51 11.87
N ALA A 28 -4.25 -15.46 12.45
CA ALA A 28 -4.06 -15.49 13.90
C ALA A 28 -4.69 -14.27 14.58
N GLN A 29 -4.63 -13.10 13.94
CA GLN A 29 -5.28 -11.88 14.41
C GLN A 29 -6.80 -11.89 14.15
N ALA A 30 -7.25 -12.42 12.99
CA ALA A 30 -8.65 -12.45 12.57
C ALA A 30 -9.54 -13.34 13.45
N ALA A 31 -8.98 -14.29 14.22
CA ALA A 31 -9.72 -15.03 15.23
C ALA A 31 -10.45 -14.12 16.25
N ASN A 32 -10.06 -12.85 16.31
CA ASN A 32 -10.69 -11.81 17.13
C ASN A 32 -11.71 -10.93 16.36
N TYR A 33 -11.89 -11.12 15.04
CA TYR A 33 -12.77 -10.28 14.21
C TYR A 33 -13.85 -11.13 13.50
N PRO A 34 -15.13 -11.07 13.90
CA PRO A 34 -16.23 -11.62 13.11
C PRO A 34 -16.45 -10.75 11.88
N PHE A 35 -16.54 -11.35 10.68
CA PHE A 35 -16.84 -10.75 9.36
C PHE A 35 -15.67 -10.53 8.38
N CYS A 36 -14.54 -11.22 8.49
CA CYS A 36 -13.58 -11.26 7.39
C CYS A 36 -14.06 -12.22 6.29
N THR A 37 -14.42 -11.69 5.14
CA THR A 37 -14.60 -12.49 3.90
C THR A 37 -13.23 -12.92 3.40
N ILE A 38 -12.98 -14.22 3.32
CA ILE A 38 -11.74 -14.77 2.74
C ILE A 38 -11.95 -14.79 1.21
N GLU A 39 -11.38 -13.82 0.51
CA GLU A 39 -11.24 -13.89 -0.95
C GLU A 39 -9.98 -14.69 -1.28
N PRO A 40 -10.01 -15.62 -2.24
CA PRO A 40 -8.81 -16.33 -2.68
C PRO A 40 -7.72 -15.34 -3.10
N ASN A 41 -6.50 -15.55 -2.64
CA ASN A 41 -5.32 -14.71 -2.93
C ASN A 41 -5.38 -13.26 -2.41
N VAL A 42 -6.26 -12.94 -1.45
CA VAL A 42 -6.29 -11.64 -0.75
C VAL A 42 -6.06 -11.86 0.73
N GLY A 43 -5.02 -11.23 1.28
CA GLY A 43 -4.71 -11.20 2.70
C GLY A 43 -4.95 -9.80 3.27
N ASN A 44 -5.87 -9.66 4.23
CA ASN A 44 -6.04 -8.41 4.97
C ASN A 44 -5.15 -8.47 6.21
N VAL A 45 -4.21 -7.54 6.31
CA VAL A 45 -3.21 -7.52 7.37
C VAL A 45 -3.40 -6.26 8.21
N ALA A 46 -3.40 -6.41 9.52
CA ALA A 46 -3.45 -5.27 10.43
C ALA A 46 -2.20 -4.39 10.27
N VAL A 47 -2.39 -3.09 10.30
CA VAL A 47 -1.30 -2.11 10.31
C VAL A 47 -0.97 -1.79 11.77
N PRO A 48 0.19 -2.26 12.30
CA PRO A 48 0.54 -2.03 13.68
C PRO A 48 0.74 -0.53 13.96
N ASP A 49 0.03 -0.01 14.94
CA ASP A 49 0.19 1.38 15.38
C ASP A 49 0.22 1.45 16.92
N PRO A 50 1.40 1.65 17.54
CA PRO A 50 1.52 1.67 19.01
C PRO A 50 0.77 2.84 19.66
N ARG A 51 0.35 3.83 18.90
CA ARG A 51 -0.47 4.96 19.40
C ARG A 51 -1.87 4.47 19.80
N LEU A 52 -2.41 3.48 19.08
CA LEU A 52 -3.75 2.94 19.34
C LEU A 52 -3.85 2.28 20.72
N ASP A 53 -2.83 1.53 21.12
CA ASP A 53 -2.77 0.89 22.45
C ASP A 53 -2.74 1.94 23.57
N GLN A 54 -1.96 3.00 23.39
CA GLN A 54 -1.87 4.08 24.37
C GLN A 54 -3.21 4.82 24.53
N LEU A 55 -3.90 5.09 23.41
CA LEU A 55 -5.23 5.71 23.40
C LEU A 55 -6.26 4.81 24.09
N ALA A 56 -6.25 3.50 23.77
CA ALA A 56 -7.14 2.52 24.36
C ALA A 56 -6.95 2.41 25.87
N ALA A 57 -5.69 2.40 26.35
CA ALA A 57 -5.38 2.35 27.77
C ALA A 57 -5.92 3.57 28.54
N ILE A 58 -5.80 4.80 27.98
CA ILE A 58 -6.32 6.01 28.62
C ILE A 58 -7.85 6.02 28.66
N ALA A 59 -8.51 5.59 27.58
CA ALA A 59 -9.96 5.59 27.47
C ALA A 59 -10.63 4.39 28.18
N GLY A 60 -9.86 3.39 28.59
CA GLY A 60 -10.38 2.11 29.11
C GLY A 60 -11.19 1.36 28.08
N SER A 61 -10.76 1.38 26.82
CA SER A 61 -11.50 0.79 25.71
C SER A 61 -11.58 -0.73 25.83
N ALA A 62 -12.78 -1.30 25.68
CA ALA A 62 -13.02 -2.75 25.76
C ALA A 62 -12.47 -3.52 24.55
N LYS A 63 -12.30 -2.84 23.39
CA LYS A 63 -11.76 -3.42 22.17
C LYS A 63 -10.78 -2.47 21.51
N ILE A 64 -9.75 -3.04 20.89
CA ILE A 64 -8.77 -2.34 20.05
C ILE A 64 -8.95 -2.86 18.64
N ILE A 65 -9.14 -1.95 17.67
CA ILE A 65 -9.39 -2.30 16.27
C ILE A 65 -8.38 -1.55 15.41
N GLU A 66 -7.39 -2.27 14.90
CA GLU A 66 -6.38 -1.75 13.99
C GLU A 66 -6.98 -1.52 12.59
N THR A 67 -6.39 -0.63 11.82
CA THR A 67 -6.70 -0.52 10.40
C THR A 67 -6.05 -1.66 9.61
N GLN A 68 -6.55 -1.94 8.42
CA GLN A 68 -6.09 -3.06 7.61
C GLN A 68 -5.62 -2.59 6.23
N LEU A 69 -4.56 -3.23 5.74
CA LEU A 69 -4.06 -3.15 4.38
C LEU A 69 -4.26 -4.49 3.69
N ALA A 70 -4.83 -4.50 2.49
CA ALA A 70 -5.02 -5.71 1.72
C ALA A 70 -3.80 -5.99 0.84
N PHE A 71 -3.27 -7.21 0.92
CA PHE A 71 -2.27 -7.74 -0.01
C PHE A 71 -2.91 -8.75 -0.93
N VAL A 72 -2.59 -8.66 -2.22
CA VAL A 72 -3.10 -9.57 -3.26
C VAL A 72 -1.92 -10.33 -3.85
N ASP A 73 -1.91 -11.67 -3.73
CA ASP A 73 -0.91 -12.49 -4.41
C ASP A 73 -1.25 -12.56 -5.89
N ILE A 74 -0.41 -11.95 -6.70
CA ILE A 74 -0.56 -11.94 -8.15
C ILE A 74 0.45 -12.97 -8.72
N ALA A 75 -0.06 -13.97 -9.43
CA ALA A 75 0.74 -15.04 -10.00
C ALA A 75 1.99 -14.51 -10.73
N GLY A 76 3.10 -15.25 -10.66
CA GLY A 76 4.39 -14.78 -11.20
C GLY A 76 4.34 -14.43 -12.69
N LEU A 77 4.90 -13.30 -13.03
CA LEU A 77 5.08 -12.86 -14.42
C LEU A 77 6.23 -13.65 -15.06
N VAL A 78 6.03 -14.07 -16.30
CA VAL A 78 7.08 -14.60 -17.17
C VAL A 78 7.19 -13.71 -18.41
N ARG A 79 8.35 -13.68 -19.05
CA ARG A 79 8.54 -12.94 -20.31
C ARG A 79 7.49 -13.32 -21.35
N GLY A 80 6.97 -12.30 -22.05
CA GLY A 80 5.95 -12.49 -23.10
C GLY A 80 4.52 -12.49 -22.56
N ALA A 81 4.29 -12.19 -21.28
CA ALA A 81 2.95 -12.13 -20.71
C ALA A 81 2.07 -11.06 -21.36
N SER A 82 2.66 -9.97 -21.82
CA SER A 82 1.96 -8.91 -22.56
C SER A 82 1.45 -9.35 -23.94
N LYS A 83 2.06 -10.38 -24.54
CA LYS A 83 1.69 -10.90 -25.86
C LYS A 83 0.93 -12.23 -25.79
N GLY A 84 0.76 -12.81 -24.58
CA GLY A 84 0.16 -14.13 -24.36
C GLY A 84 -1.36 -14.08 -24.28
N GLU A 85 -2.02 -15.10 -24.87
CA GLU A 85 -3.42 -15.40 -24.60
C GLU A 85 -3.56 -16.09 -23.24
N GLY A 86 -4.57 -15.72 -22.44
CA GLY A 86 -4.93 -16.41 -21.20
C GLY A 86 -4.28 -15.86 -19.94
N LEU A 87 -3.32 -16.58 -19.34
CA LEU A 87 -2.75 -16.25 -18.01
C LEU A 87 -2.09 -14.88 -17.92
N GLY A 88 -1.43 -14.39 -18.98
CA GLY A 88 -0.83 -13.06 -19.01
C GLY A 88 -1.85 -11.94 -18.89
N ASN A 89 -2.98 -12.05 -19.59
CA ASN A 89 -4.06 -11.06 -19.50
C ASN A 89 -4.73 -11.05 -18.13
N GLN A 90 -4.87 -12.21 -17.49
CA GLN A 90 -5.39 -12.28 -16.12
C GLN A 90 -4.44 -11.64 -15.12
N PHE A 91 -3.14 -11.88 -15.25
CA PHE A 91 -2.10 -11.23 -14.45
C PHE A 91 -2.18 -9.69 -14.55
N LEU A 92 -2.20 -9.15 -15.77
CA LEU A 92 -2.30 -7.71 -16.00
C LEU A 92 -3.64 -7.14 -15.48
N GLY A 93 -4.73 -7.93 -15.55
CA GLY A 93 -6.03 -7.59 -14.97
C GLY A 93 -5.94 -7.42 -13.45
N ASN A 94 -5.33 -8.36 -12.75
CA ASN A 94 -5.16 -8.32 -11.30
C ASN A 94 -4.32 -7.11 -10.86
N ILE A 95 -3.26 -6.75 -11.62
CA ILE A 95 -2.47 -5.55 -11.33
C ILE A 95 -3.31 -4.28 -11.51
N ARG A 96 -4.26 -4.23 -12.45
CA ARG A 96 -5.13 -3.05 -12.59
C ARG A 96 -6.00 -2.78 -11.36
N GLU A 97 -6.39 -3.82 -10.64
CA GLU A 97 -7.30 -3.75 -9.49
C GLU A 97 -6.62 -3.36 -8.17
N VAL A 98 -5.29 -3.30 -8.12
CA VAL A 98 -4.54 -2.88 -6.93
C VAL A 98 -4.10 -1.42 -7.02
N ASP A 99 -3.81 -0.80 -5.87
CA ASP A 99 -3.43 0.62 -5.78
C ASP A 99 -1.92 0.82 -5.86
N ALA A 100 -1.13 -0.17 -5.39
CA ALA A 100 0.33 -0.16 -5.42
C ALA A 100 0.90 -1.54 -5.76
N ILE A 101 2.13 -1.57 -6.22
CA ILE A 101 2.88 -2.79 -6.55
C ILE A 101 3.94 -3.04 -5.49
N VAL A 102 3.90 -4.21 -4.86
CA VAL A 102 4.95 -4.75 -4.00
C VAL A 102 5.77 -5.74 -4.83
N HIS A 103 6.92 -5.28 -5.32
CA HIS A 103 7.76 -6.03 -6.23
C HIS A 103 8.81 -6.83 -5.46
N VAL A 104 8.60 -8.13 -5.32
CA VAL A 104 9.50 -9.05 -4.63
C VAL A 104 10.63 -9.47 -5.57
N LEU A 105 11.87 -9.23 -5.13
CA LEU A 105 13.10 -9.53 -5.86
C LEU A 105 13.94 -10.54 -5.07
N ARG A 106 14.48 -11.53 -5.76
CA ARG A 106 15.38 -12.50 -5.18
C ARG A 106 16.76 -11.88 -4.99
N CYS A 107 17.18 -11.72 -3.75
CA CYS A 107 18.47 -11.17 -3.35
C CYS A 107 19.31 -12.19 -2.57
N PHE A 108 19.20 -13.47 -2.89
CA PHE A 108 19.96 -14.56 -2.27
C PHE A 108 20.33 -15.62 -3.33
N GLU A 109 21.42 -16.35 -3.10
CA GLU A 109 21.80 -17.49 -3.90
C GLU A 109 21.44 -18.77 -3.14
N ASP A 110 20.81 -19.71 -3.85
CA ASP A 110 20.46 -21.03 -3.33
C ASP A 110 20.52 -22.02 -4.48
N GLY A 111 21.38 -23.04 -4.35
CA GLY A 111 21.62 -24.06 -5.39
C GLY A 111 20.43 -24.99 -5.62
N ASP A 112 19.55 -25.14 -4.64
CA ASP A 112 18.36 -26.01 -4.71
C ASP A 112 17.16 -25.30 -5.34
N ILE A 113 17.19 -23.97 -5.41
CA ILE A 113 16.12 -23.16 -5.99
C ILE A 113 16.55 -22.63 -7.37
N THR A 114 15.99 -23.21 -8.44
CA THR A 114 16.30 -22.79 -9.80
C THR A 114 15.80 -21.35 -10.06
N HIS A 115 16.71 -20.48 -10.56
CA HIS A 115 16.33 -19.15 -11.06
C HIS A 115 15.85 -19.26 -12.52
N VAL A 116 14.77 -18.56 -12.86
CA VAL A 116 14.14 -18.66 -14.21
C VAL A 116 15.10 -18.21 -15.31
N GLU A 117 15.94 -17.20 -15.04
CA GLU A 117 16.94 -16.66 -15.99
C GLU A 117 18.33 -17.32 -15.80
N GLY A 118 18.45 -18.36 -14.96
CA GLY A 118 19.68 -19.11 -14.72
C GLY A 118 20.73 -18.39 -13.88
N LYS A 119 20.53 -17.11 -13.52
CA LYS A 119 21.41 -16.29 -12.69
C LYS A 119 20.58 -15.35 -11.83
N VAL A 120 20.98 -15.16 -10.58
CA VAL A 120 20.37 -14.16 -9.70
C VAL A 120 20.87 -12.77 -10.09
N ASP A 121 19.99 -11.93 -10.58
CA ASP A 121 20.24 -10.52 -10.83
C ASP A 121 18.94 -9.71 -10.58
N PRO A 122 18.76 -9.18 -9.35
CA PRO A 122 17.53 -8.50 -8.98
C PRO A 122 17.21 -7.26 -9.82
N ILE A 123 18.23 -6.62 -10.41
CA ILE A 123 18.01 -5.47 -11.30
C ILE A 123 17.44 -5.93 -12.63
N ALA A 124 18.03 -6.95 -13.25
CA ALA A 124 17.52 -7.52 -14.50
C ALA A 124 16.10 -8.11 -14.32
N ASP A 125 15.84 -8.73 -13.16
CA ASP A 125 14.51 -9.24 -12.80
C ASP A 125 13.47 -8.11 -12.69
N ALA A 126 13.85 -7.02 -12.02
CA ALA A 126 12.98 -5.84 -11.90
C ALA A 126 12.66 -5.22 -13.27
N GLU A 127 13.67 -5.04 -14.12
CA GLU A 127 13.54 -4.51 -15.47
C GLU A 127 12.68 -5.42 -16.38
N THR A 128 12.77 -6.75 -16.21
CA THR A 128 11.94 -7.70 -16.94
C THR A 128 10.46 -7.50 -16.64
N VAL A 129 10.09 -7.43 -15.37
CA VAL A 129 8.70 -7.20 -14.95
C VAL A 129 8.23 -5.82 -15.41
N GLU A 130 9.00 -4.77 -15.19
CA GLU A 130 8.62 -3.40 -15.55
C GLU A 130 8.43 -3.25 -17.08
N THR A 131 9.28 -3.91 -17.87
CA THR A 131 9.18 -3.92 -19.34
C THR A 131 7.85 -4.54 -19.81
N GLU A 132 7.42 -5.65 -19.24
CA GLU A 132 6.15 -6.28 -19.59
C GLU A 132 4.95 -5.38 -19.24
N LEU A 133 5.00 -4.68 -18.10
CA LEU A 133 3.97 -3.72 -17.71
C LEU A 133 3.95 -2.51 -18.66
N MET A 134 5.13 -1.98 -19.03
CA MET A 134 5.24 -0.88 -20.00
C MET A 134 4.71 -1.25 -21.38
N LEU A 135 5.00 -2.46 -21.86
CA LEU A 135 4.50 -2.95 -23.15
C LEU A 135 2.96 -3.05 -23.16
N ALA A 136 2.35 -3.51 -22.07
CA ALA A 136 0.91 -3.57 -21.94
C ALA A 136 0.25 -2.17 -21.92
N ASP A 137 0.86 -1.21 -21.21
CA ASP A 137 0.40 0.18 -21.20
C ASP A 137 0.58 0.85 -22.58
N LEU A 138 1.71 0.60 -23.24
CA LEU A 138 2.01 1.10 -24.58
C LEU A 138 0.94 0.66 -25.56
N GLU A 139 0.65 -0.65 -25.63
CA GLU A 139 -0.39 -1.18 -26.51
C GLU A 139 -1.78 -0.57 -26.23
N SER A 140 -2.12 -0.41 -24.94
CA SER A 140 -3.37 0.20 -24.52
C SER A 140 -3.47 1.65 -24.98
N LEU A 141 -2.41 2.46 -24.78
CA LEU A 141 -2.42 3.89 -25.12
C LEU A 141 -2.33 4.12 -26.61
N GLU A 142 -1.62 3.30 -27.38
CA GLU A 142 -1.59 3.40 -28.85
C GLU A 142 -2.98 3.24 -29.48
N LYS A 143 -3.86 2.46 -28.86
CA LYS A 143 -5.26 2.32 -29.30
C LYS A 143 -6.16 3.46 -28.80
N ARG A 144 -5.93 3.96 -27.59
CA ARG A 144 -6.81 4.93 -26.92
C ARG A 144 -6.54 6.38 -27.34
N VAL A 145 -5.28 6.80 -27.38
CA VAL A 145 -4.89 8.21 -27.61
C VAL A 145 -5.40 8.75 -28.95
N PRO A 146 -5.31 8.05 -30.12
CA PRO A 146 -5.85 8.54 -31.38
C PRO A 146 -7.37 8.79 -31.35
N ASN A 147 -8.12 7.94 -30.63
CA ASN A 147 -9.57 8.10 -30.47
C ASN A 147 -9.93 9.30 -29.58
N LEU A 148 -9.17 9.53 -28.51
CA LEU A 148 -9.34 10.69 -27.63
C LEU A 148 -9.02 11.99 -28.37
N LEU A 149 -7.97 12.02 -29.19
CA LEU A 149 -7.62 13.19 -30.02
C LEU A 149 -8.76 13.55 -30.99
N LYS A 150 -9.37 12.56 -31.67
CA LYS A 150 -10.51 12.79 -32.57
C LYS A 150 -11.72 13.37 -31.83
N LYS A 151 -12.08 12.82 -30.65
CA LYS A 151 -13.17 13.33 -29.84
C LYS A 151 -12.90 14.74 -29.32
N GLY A 152 -11.67 15.01 -28.86
CA GLY A 152 -11.24 16.33 -28.41
C GLY A 152 -11.34 17.40 -29.52
N GLN A 153 -10.99 17.05 -30.76
CA GLN A 153 -11.18 17.93 -31.96
C GLN A 153 -12.65 18.22 -32.28
N GLN A 154 -13.55 17.33 -31.88
CA GLN A 154 -15.01 17.50 -32.03
C GLN A 154 -15.64 18.30 -30.87
N GLY A 155 -14.82 18.83 -29.94
CA GLY A 155 -15.29 19.72 -28.87
C GLY A 155 -15.48 19.02 -27.51
N ASP A 156 -15.17 17.74 -27.39
CA ASP A 156 -15.20 17.02 -26.11
C ASP A 156 -14.01 17.45 -25.23
N LYS A 157 -14.31 18.22 -24.18
CA LYS A 157 -13.30 18.77 -23.27
C LYS A 157 -12.61 17.71 -22.43
N GLU A 158 -13.34 16.70 -21.94
CA GLU A 158 -12.77 15.61 -21.16
C GLU A 158 -11.82 14.77 -22.02
N ALA A 159 -12.23 14.45 -23.26
CA ALA A 159 -11.37 13.75 -24.20
C ALA A 159 -10.12 14.56 -24.57
N LYS A 160 -10.20 15.89 -24.61
CA LYS A 160 -9.06 16.77 -24.88
C LYS A 160 -8.03 16.71 -23.74
N SER A 161 -8.46 16.85 -22.49
CA SER A 161 -7.58 16.73 -21.30
C SER A 161 -6.96 15.33 -21.20
N ALA A 162 -7.78 14.29 -21.42
CA ALA A 162 -7.28 12.92 -21.43
C ALA A 162 -6.25 12.67 -22.54
N ALA A 163 -6.48 13.18 -23.76
CA ALA A 163 -5.54 13.06 -24.86
C ALA A 163 -4.20 13.75 -24.57
N ALA A 164 -4.23 14.90 -23.89
CA ALA A 164 -3.02 15.64 -23.54
C ALA A 164 -2.14 14.87 -22.55
N VAL A 165 -2.72 14.42 -21.42
CA VAL A 165 -1.94 13.70 -20.38
C VAL A 165 -1.53 12.30 -20.84
N LEU A 166 -2.44 11.55 -21.47
CA LEU A 166 -2.13 10.18 -21.95
C LEU A 166 -1.21 10.19 -23.17
N GLY A 167 -1.19 11.27 -23.96
CA GLY A 167 -0.19 11.47 -25.00
C GLY A 167 1.22 11.59 -24.45
N ARG A 168 1.42 12.39 -23.38
CA ARG A 168 2.72 12.48 -22.69
C ARG A 168 3.14 11.14 -22.07
N ALA A 169 2.19 10.40 -21.47
CA ALA A 169 2.47 9.07 -20.95
C ALA A 169 2.90 8.09 -22.06
N LEU A 170 2.24 8.14 -23.21
CA LEU A 170 2.58 7.34 -24.39
C LEU A 170 4.00 7.64 -24.90
N ASP A 171 4.40 8.90 -24.92
CA ASP A 171 5.74 9.29 -25.35
C ASP A 171 6.81 8.79 -24.39
N LEU A 172 6.57 8.87 -23.07
CA LEU A 172 7.46 8.29 -22.06
C LEU A 172 7.60 6.76 -22.23
N LEU A 173 6.49 6.04 -22.42
CA LEU A 173 6.53 4.59 -22.64
C LEU A 173 7.31 4.21 -23.91
N ARG A 174 7.22 5.00 -24.98
CA ARG A 174 8.02 4.80 -26.21
C ARG A 174 9.51 5.03 -25.98
N GLU A 175 9.86 5.85 -25.00
CA GLU A 175 11.25 6.05 -24.56
C GLU A 175 11.72 4.98 -23.58
N GLY A 176 10.89 3.97 -23.25
CA GLY A 176 11.19 2.96 -22.24
C GLY A 176 11.13 3.50 -20.80
N LYS A 177 10.29 4.50 -20.55
CA LYS A 177 10.09 5.10 -19.23
C LYS A 177 8.66 4.83 -18.73
N PRO A 178 8.47 4.53 -17.44
CA PRO A 178 7.16 4.22 -16.88
C PRO A 178 6.23 5.43 -16.84
N ALA A 179 4.92 5.16 -16.95
CA ALA A 179 3.88 6.20 -16.99
C ALA A 179 3.81 7.05 -15.70
N ARG A 180 4.28 6.55 -14.55
CA ARG A 180 4.34 7.30 -13.28
C ARG A 180 5.19 8.58 -13.33
N LEU A 181 6.05 8.71 -14.33
CA LEU A 181 6.82 9.93 -14.56
C LEU A 181 6.02 11.04 -15.28
N THR A 182 4.78 10.75 -15.67
CA THR A 182 3.90 11.76 -16.27
C THR A 182 3.40 12.73 -15.21
N VAL A 183 3.61 14.03 -15.46
CA VAL A 183 3.09 15.08 -14.57
C VAL A 183 1.81 15.66 -15.21
N PRO A 184 0.62 15.48 -14.58
CA PRO A 184 -0.59 16.15 -15.00
C PRO A 184 -0.47 17.68 -14.88
N GLY A 185 -0.99 18.42 -15.85
CA GLY A 185 -0.90 19.88 -15.88
C GLY A 185 -1.98 20.58 -15.06
N ASP A 186 -3.12 19.91 -14.85
CA ASP A 186 -4.26 20.43 -14.08
C ASP A 186 -5.09 19.29 -13.44
N ALA A 187 -6.16 19.64 -12.74
CA ALA A 187 -7.02 18.69 -12.04
C ALA A 187 -7.79 17.76 -13.00
N ASP A 188 -8.18 18.24 -14.19
CA ASP A 188 -8.89 17.44 -15.20
C ASP A 188 -7.96 16.39 -15.80
N GLU A 189 -6.72 16.76 -16.09
CA GLU A 189 -5.68 15.83 -16.51
C GLU A 189 -5.34 14.81 -15.43
N ALA A 190 -5.21 15.23 -14.16
CA ALA A 190 -4.95 14.32 -13.03
C ALA A 190 -6.08 13.28 -12.89
N LYS A 191 -7.33 13.71 -12.99
CA LYS A 191 -8.50 12.83 -12.99
C LYS A 191 -8.46 11.85 -14.16
N ALA A 192 -8.20 12.34 -15.38
CA ALA A 192 -8.13 11.51 -16.58
C ALA A 192 -6.98 10.49 -16.52
N PHE A 193 -5.83 10.88 -15.96
CA PHE A 193 -4.69 9.99 -15.74
C PHE A 193 -5.01 8.87 -14.75
N ALA A 194 -5.61 9.21 -13.61
CA ALA A 194 -6.05 8.20 -12.62
C ALA A 194 -7.08 7.23 -13.21
N GLN A 195 -8.05 7.73 -13.98
CA GLN A 195 -9.06 6.90 -14.65
C GLN A 195 -8.50 5.99 -15.76
N ALA A 196 -7.32 6.30 -16.26
CA ALA A 196 -6.67 5.49 -17.28
C ALA A 196 -6.22 4.12 -16.76
N GLN A 197 -6.01 4.00 -15.44
CA GLN A 197 -5.58 2.77 -14.74
C GLN A 197 -4.35 2.11 -15.38
N LEU A 198 -3.36 2.94 -15.70
CA LEU A 198 -2.10 2.43 -16.26
C LEU A 198 -1.34 1.63 -15.21
N LEU A 199 -0.77 0.51 -15.64
CA LEU A 199 -0.04 -0.40 -14.76
C LEU A 199 1.23 0.26 -14.21
N THR A 200 1.97 0.94 -15.09
CA THR A 200 3.23 1.62 -14.74
C THR A 200 3.03 3.01 -14.14
N ALA A 201 1.77 3.46 -13.98
CA ALA A 201 1.45 4.66 -13.20
C ALA A 201 1.40 4.37 -11.69
N LYS A 202 1.24 3.10 -11.31
CA LYS A 202 1.16 2.70 -9.90
C LYS A 202 2.50 2.88 -9.19
N PRO A 203 2.49 3.31 -7.92
CA PRO A 203 3.68 3.36 -7.09
C PRO A 203 4.24 1.96 -6.84
N VAL A 204 5.57 1.85 -6.68
CA VAL A 204 6.28 0.57 -6.51
C VAL A 204 7.08 0.58 -5.21
N LEU A 205 6.94 -0.49 -4.43
CA LEU A 205 7.80 -0.86 -3.31
C LEU A 205 8.63 -2.07 -3.71
N TYR A 206 9.95 -1.96 -3.69
CA TYR A 206 10.84 -3.09 -3.90
C TYR A 206 11.05 -3.86 -2.59
N VAL A 207 10.81 -5.17 -2.61
CA VAL A 207 11.04 -6.06 -1.47
C VAL A 207 12.21 -6.99 -1.82
N CYS A 208 13.36 -6.72 -1.21
CA CYS A 208 14.56 -7.52 -1.35
C CYS A 208 14.44 -8.76 -0.46
N ASN A 209 14.08 -9.90 -1.03
CA ASN A 209 14.08 -11.16 -0.30
C ASN A 209 15.50 -11.70 -0.22
N VAL A 210 16.08 -11.69 0.98
CA VAL A 210 17.47 -12.11 1.29
C VAL A 210 17.45 -13.43 2.07
N ASP A 211 18.64 -14.04 2.22
CA ASP A 211 18.86 -15.15 3.15
C ASP A 211 18.77 -14.69 4.62
N GLU A 212 18.68 -15.66 5.55
CA GLU A 212 18.53 -15.39 6.98
C GLU A 212 19.73 -14.63 7.54
N ALA A 213 20.94 -14.96 7.08
CA ALA A 213 22.19 -14.38 7.57
C ALA A 213 22.32 -12.87 7.24
N THR A 214 21.62 -12.42 6.23
CA THR A 214 21.66 -11.01 5.76
C THR A 214 20.34 -10.24 6.00
N ALA A 215 19.43 -10.79 6.78
CA ALA A 215 18.11 -10.20 7.05
C ALA A 215 18.17 -8.85 7.78
N ALA A 216 19.19 -8.62 8.62
CA ALA A 216 19.37 -7.39 9.37
C ALA A 216 19.95 -6.25 8.51
N ASP A 217 21.05 -6.51 7.81
CA ASP A 217 21.86 -5.50 7.13
C ASP A 217 21.70 -5.48 5.62
N GLY A 218 21.10 -6.54 5.05
CA GLY A 218 21.07 -6.76 3.59
C GLY A 218 22.40 -7.26 3.04
N ASN A 219 22.54 -7.27 1.72
CA ASN A 219 23.70 -7.73 1.00
C ASN A 219 23.96 -6.90 -0.28
N GLU A 220 24.95 -7.27 -1.11
CA GLU A 220 25.26 -6.56 -2.36
C GLU A 220 24.08 -6.49 -3.33
N PHE A 221 23.26 -7.54 -3.41
CA PHE A 221 22.07 -7.56 -4.27
C PHE A 221 21.05 -6.53 -3.79
N SER A 222 20.73 -6.53 -2.50
CA SER A 222 19.79 -5.57 -1.92
C SER A 222 20.31 -4.14 -2.03
N ALA A 223 21.61 -3.89 -1.83
CA ALA A 223 22.22 -2.58 -1.98
C ALA A 223 22.03 -2.01 -3.41
N ARG A 224 22.16 -2.84 -4.45
CA ARG A 224 21.87 -2.44 -5.85
C ARG A 224 20.40 -2.07 -6.05
N VAL A 225 19.47 -2.81 -5.42
CA VAL A 225 18.03 -2.52 -5.48
C VAL A 225 17.72 -1.20 -4.76
N PHE A 226 18.33 -0.94 -3.61
CA PHE A 226 18.18 0.35 -2.90
C PHE A 226 18.67 1.52 -3.74
N ALA A 227 19.80 1.36 -4.45
CA ALA A 227 20.31 2.38 -5.36
C ALA A 227 19.33 2.66 -6.53
N LYS A 228 18.74 1.60 -7.13
CA LYS A 228 17.71 1.73 -8.16
C LYS A 228 16.47 2.42 -7.61
N ALA A 229 15.94 1.98 -6.48
CA ALA A 229 14.76 2.57 -5.85
C ALA A 229 14.96 4.07 -5.59
N LYS A 230 16.10 4.45 -5.02
CA LYS A 230 16.46 5.86 -4.79
C LYS A 230 16.51 6.68 -6.08
N ALA A 231 17.05 6.13 -7.16
CA ALA A 231 17.13 6.81 -8.45
C ALA A 231 15.75 7.04 -9.09
N GLU A 232 14.80 6.17 -8.80
CA GLU A 232 13.40 6.23 -9.30
C GLU A 232 12.44 6.97 -8.36
N GLY A 233 12.90 7.42 -7.18
CA GLY A 233 12.05 7.98 -6.15
C GLY A 233 11.10 6.95 -5.51
N ALA A 234 11.42 5.67 -5.62
CA ALA A 234 10.72 4.55 -5.00
C ALA A 234 11.35 4.18 -3.65
N GLU A 235 10.68 3.31 -2.89
CA GLU A 235 11.22 2.75 -1.65
C GLU A 235 11.62 1.28 -1.83
N ALA A 236 12.54 0.83 -0.98
CA ALA A 236 12.96 -0.57 -0.90
C ALA A 236 13.05 -1.02 0.56
N VAL A 237 12.74 -2.29 0.81
CA VAL A 237 12.86 -2.93 2.12
C VAL A 237 13.56 -4.27 1.99
N VAL A 238 14.28 -4.67 3.04
CA VAL A 238 14.88 -6.02 3.15
C VAL A 238 13.94 -6.90 3.94
N VAL A 239 13.72 -8.13 3.47
CA VAL A 239 12.92 -9.17 4.15
C VAL A 239 13.59 -10.51 3.94
N SER A 240 13.58 -11.39 4.93
CA SER A 240 13.82 -12.82 4.72
C SER A 240 12.49 -13.56 4.80
N ALA A 241 11.99 -14.04 3.67
CA ALA A 241 10.73 -14.77 3.62
C ALA A 241 10.78 -16.07 4.45
N ALA A 242 11.94 -16.65 4.63
CA ALA A 242 12.15 -17.83 5.49
C ALA A 242 11.92 -17.47 6.97
N ILE A 243 12.58 -16.41 7.46
CA ILE A 243 12.37 -15.91 8.83
C ILE A 243 10.91 -15.55 9.07
N GLU A 244 10.26 -14.86 8.13
CA GLU A 244 8.85 -14.47 8.28
C GLU A 244 7.91 -15.69 8.37
N ALA A 245 8.19 -16.74 7.59
CA ALA A 245 7.42 -18.00 7.66
C ALA A 245 7.61 -18.71 9.01
N GLU A 246 8.81 -18.66 9.59
CA GLU A 246 9.09 -19.23 10.91
C GLU A 246 8.38 -18.46 12.02
N ILE A 247 8.49 -17.12 12.01
CA ILE A 247 7.83 -16.23 12.97
C ILE A 247 6.30 -16.39 12.93
N ALA A 248 5.71 -16.57 11.74
CA ALA A 248 4.28 -16.71 11.59
C ALA A 248 3.72 -17.89 12.38
N THR A 249 4.46 -18.98 12.48
CA THR A 249 4.08 -20.21 13.22
C THR A 249 4.47 -20.21 14.70
N MET A 250 5.28 -19.23 15.13
CA MET A 250 5.84 -19.14 16.48
C MET A 250 4.86 -18.51 17.47
N PRO A 251 4.83 -18.98 18.75
CA PRO A 251 4.06 -18.35 19.81
C PRO A 251 4.43 -16.85 19.96
N PRO A 252 3.46 -15.95 20.17
CA PRO A 252 3.72 -14.50 20.25
C PRO A 252 4.76 -14.10 21.29
N GLU A 253 4.82 -14.81 22.42
CA GLU A 253 5.76 -14.57 23.53
C GLU A 253 7.23 -14.87 23.17
N GLU A 254 7.48 -15.75 22.20
CA GLU A 254 8.83 -16.16 21.78
C GLU A 254 9.37 -15.27 20.63
N ARG A 255 8.50 -14.59 19.89
CA ARG A 255 8.88 -13.81 18.70
C ARG A 255 9.88 -12.71 18.99
N GLY A 256 9.75 -12.02 20.14
CA GLY A 256 10.63 -10.92 20.51
C GLY A 256 12.07 -11.38 20.79
N GLU A 257 12.25 -12.51 21.46
CA GLU A 257 13.55 -13.11 21.73
C GLU A 257 14.21 -13.58 20.44
N PHE A 258 13.47 -14.30 19.60
CA PHE A 258 13.93 -14.77 18.30
C PHE A 258 14.40 -13.63 17.39
N LEU A 259 13.62 -12.54 17.27
CA LEU A 259 14.03 -11.36 16.51
C LEU A 259 15.32 -10.74 17.06
N SER A 260 15.45 -10.64 18.39
CA SER A 260 16.63 -10.09 19.04
C SER A 260 17.88 -10.93 18.79
N GLU A 261 17.78 -12.25 18.77
CA GLU A 261 18.88 -13.18 18.44
C GLU A 261 19.37 -12.97 17.00
N LEU A 262 18.47 -12.63 16.08
CA LEU A 262 18.79 -12.31 14.68
C LEU A 262 19.23 -10.84 14.46
N GLY A 263 19.34 -10.06 15.54
CA GLY A 263 19.67 -8.62 15.43
C GLY A 263 18.57 -7.75 14.84
N LEU A 264 17.33 -8.27 14.82
CA LEU A 264 16.16 -7.56 14.29
C LEU A 264 15.37 -6.90 15.42
N THR A 265 14.89 -5.69 15.19
CA THR A 265 14.01 -4.96 16.13
C THR A 265 12.53 -5.16 15.82
N GLU A 266 12.22 -5.62 14.62
CA GLU A 266 10.87 -5.86 14.11
C GLU A 266 10.90 -6.85 12.95
N THR A 267 9.75 -7.40 12.60
CA THR A 267 9.61 -8.30 11.44
C THR A 267 9.79 -7.55 10.11
N GLY A 268 10.27 -8.23 9.08
CA GLY A 268 10.30 -7.69 7.72
C GLY A 268 8.89 -7.38 7.20
N LEU A 269 7.90 -8.18 7.58
CA LEU A 269 6.48 -7.92 7.25
C LEU A 269 5.99 -6.60 7.83
N ALA A 270 6.32 -6.26 9.08
CA ALA A 270 5.98 -4.96 9.67
C ALA A 270 6.58 -3.80 8.85
N ARG A 271 7.82 -3.97 8.36
CA ARG A 271 8.48 -3.01 7.45
C ARG A 271 7.74 -2.88 6.11
N VAL A 272 7.35 -4.01 5.49
CA VAL A 272 6.58 -4.02 4.22
C VAL A 272 5.23 -3.34 4.39
N ILE A 273 4.49 -3.65 5.47
CA ILE A 273 3.18 -3.05 5.75
C ILE A 273 3.31 -1.54 5.90
N ARG A 274 4.27 -1.08 6.69
CA ARG A 274 4.51 0.35 6.94
C ARG A 274 4.98 1.09 5.68
N ALA A 275 5.88 0.47 4.89
CA ALA A 275 6.32 1.02 3.62
C ALA A 275 5.17 1.08 2.59
N GLY A 276 4.32 0.06 2.52
CA GLY A 276 3.13 0.04 1.67
C GLY A 276 2.12 1.12 2.07
N TYR A 277 1.94 1.35 3.35
CA TYR A 277 1.09 2.40 3.89
C TYR A 277 1.57 3.80 3.47
N LYS A 278 2.88 4.05 3.63
CA LYS A 278 3.52 5.30 3.19
C LYS A 278 3.49 5.47 1.67
N LEU A 279 3.71 4.38 0.92
CA LEU A 279 3.71 4.37 -0.55
C LEU A 279 2.37 4.81 -1.14
N LEU A 280 1.28 4.52 -0.43
CA LEU A 280 -0.08 4.86 -0.82
C LEU A 280 -0.51 6.26 -0.33
N ASP A 281 0.41 7.06 0.22
CA ASP A 281 0.12 8.37 0.81
C ASP A 281 -1.06 8.31 1.79
N LEU A 282 -1.04 7.32 2.69
CA LEU A 282 -2.08 7.11 3.69
C LEU A 282 -1.70 7.73 5.02
N LEU A 283 -2.70 8.16 5.77
CA LEU A 283 -2.57 8.58 7.16
C LEU A 283 -3.62 7.88 8.04
N THR A 284 -3.31 7.81 9.32
CA THR A 284 -4.19 7.22 10.33
C THR A 284 -4.79 8.30 11.21
N PHE A 285 -6.10 8.25 11.40
CA PHE A 285 -6.79 8.94 12.49
C PHE A 285 -7.49 7.93 13.41
N PHE A 286 -7.84 8.35 14.60
CA PHE A 286 -8.41 7.48 15.62
C PHE A 286 -9.79 7.94 16.05
N THR A 287 -10.66 6.97 16.35
CA THR A 287 -11.86 7.18 17.17
C THR A 287 -11.69 6.41 18.47
N VAL A 288 -11.93 7.06 19.59
CA VAL A 288 -11.64 6.51 20.91
C VAL A 288 -12.83 6.66 21.84
N GLY A 289 -13.22 5.57 22.48
CA GLY A 289 -14.30 5.57 23.46
C GLY A 289 -14.26 4.30 24.33
N PRO A 290 -15.14 4.21 25.36
CA PRO A 290 -15.13 3.07 26.30
C PRO A 290 -15.44 1.73 25.62
N LYS A 291 -16.17 1.72 24.53
CA LYS A 291 -16.51 0.48 23.80
C LYS A 291 -15.37 0.00 22.95
N GLU A 292 -14.72 0.92 22.22
CA GLU A 292 -13.64 0.61 21.30
C GLU A 292 -12.71 1.82 21.10
N ALA A 293 -11.43 1.53 20.87
CA ALA A 293 -10.47 2.40 20.22
C ALA A 293 -10.18 1.83 18.84
N ARG A 294 -10.28 2.67 17.81
CA ARG A 294 -10.13 2.19 16.43
C ARG A 294 -9.30 3.15 15.59
N ALA A 295 -8.39 2.56 14.82
CA ALA A 295 -7.62 3.24 13.80
C ALA A 295 -8.37 3.21 12.46
N TRP A 296 -8.36 4.32 11.74
CA TRP A 296 -8.98 4.52 10.44
C TRP A 296 -7.99 5.06 9.46
N THR A 297 -8.08 4.64 8.20
CA THR A 297 -7.19 5.08 7.13
C THR A 297 -7.90 6.03 6.18
N VAL A 298 -7.20 7.09 5.80
CA VAL A 298 -7.60 8.01 4.73
C VAL A 298 -6.36 8.46 3.94
N ASP A 299 -6.59 8.99 2.74
CA ASP A 299 -5.54 9.60 1.94
C ASP A 299 -4.99 10.87 2.62
N VAL A 300 -3.70 11.13 2.46
CA VAL A 300 -3.10 12.41 2.85
C VAL A 300 -3.81 13.55 2.11
N GLY A 301 -4.21 14.58 2.86
CA GLY A 301 -5.00 15.68 2.32
C GLY A 301 -6.51 15.48 2.39
N ALA A 302 -7.00 14.35 2.90
CA ALA A 302 -8.42 14.12 3.13
C ALA A 302 -9.00 15.15 4.11
N LYS A 303 -10.19 15.65 3.80
CA LYS A 303 -10.94 16.57 4.67
C LYS A 303 -11.79 15.82 5.67
N ALA A 304 -12.17 16.48 6.76
CA ALA A 304 -12.98 15.89 7.83
C ALA A 304 -14.25 15.16 7.36
N PRO A 305 -15.03 15.62 6.37
CA PRO A 305 -16.15 14.84 5.84
C PRO A 305 -15.72 13.51 5.20
N GLN A 306 -14.60 13.47 4.48
CA GLN A 306 -14.06 12.25 3.88
C GLN A 306 -13.61 11.26 4.95
N ALA A 307 -12.97 11.74 6.04
CA ALA A 307 -12.64 10.92 7.19
C ALA A 307 -13.89 10.36 7.88
N ALA A 308 -14.94 11.15 8.01
CA ALA A 308 -16.24 10.65 8.49
C ALA A 308 -16.81 9.57 7.55
N GLY A 309 -16.63 9.73 6.24
CA GLY A 309 -17.00 8.77 5.20
C GLY A 309 -16.28 7.43 5.29
N ALA A 310 -15.01 7.43 5.74
CA ALA A 310 -14.26 6.20 6.00
C ALA A 310 -14.91 5.35 7.11
N ILE A 311 -15.64 5.97 8.03
CA ILE A 311 -16.41 5.26 9.06
C ILE A 311 -17.75 4.76 8.48
N HIS A 312 -18.52 5.67 7.87
CA HIS A 312 -19.79 5.35 7.24
C HIS A 312 -20.21 6.46 6.27
N THR A 313 -20.78 6.09 5.13
CA THR A 313 -21.22 7.05 4.09
C THR A 313 -22.25 8.08 4.60
N ASP A 314 -23.08 7.70 5.56
CA ASP A 314 -24.05 8.62 6.17
C ASP A 314 -23.35 9.69 7.03
N PHE A 315 -22.20 9.36 7.64
CA PHE A 315 -21.44 10.33 8.42
C PHE A 315 -20.86 11.42 7.51
N GLU A 316 -20.42 11.06 6.30
CA GLU A 316 -19.98 12.03 5.30
C GLU A 316 -21.11 12.93 4.83
N ARG A 317 -22.27 12.33 4.46
CA ARG A 317 -23.46 13.07 3.97
C ARG A 317 -24.02 14.01 5.01
N GLY A 318 -24.12 13.54 6.24
CA GLY A 318 -24.69 14.29 7.38
C GLY A 318 -23.67 15.10 8.16
N PHE A 319 -22.42 15.23 7.70
CA PHE A 319 -21.33 15.87 8.45
C PHE A 319 -21.69 17.29 8.89
N ILE A 320 -21.57 17.54 10.20
CA ILE A 320 -21.74 18.86 10.81
C ILE A 320 -20.39 19.42 11.21
N ARG A 321 -19.64 18.71 12.06
CA ARG A 321 -18.31 19.08 12.54
C ARG A 321 -17.58 17.87 13.11
N ALA A 322 -16.27 17.99 13.30
CA ALA A 322 -15.45 17.05 14.04
C ALA A 322 -14.92 17.72 15.32
N GLU A 323 -14.98 17.02 16.45
CA GLU A 323 -14.26 17.36 17.65
C GLU A 323 -12.92 16.63 17.57
N THR A 324 -11.81 17.38 17.48
CA THR A 324 -10.49 16.83 17.12
C THR A 324 -9.46 17.22 18.17
N THR A 325 -8.65 16.25 18.61
CA THR A 325 -7.50 16.42 19.49
C THR A 325 -6.30 15.74 18.87
N ALA A 326 -5.15 16.39 18.78
CA ALA A 326 -3.93 15.74 18.33
C ALA A 326 -3.51 14.62 19.30
N PHE A 327 -2.91 13.54 18.79
CA PHE A 327 -2.48 12.39 19.60
C PHE A 327 -1.67 12.83 20.83
N ASP A 328 -0.61 13.63 20.63
CA ASP A 328 0.27 14.07 21.73
C ASP A 328 -0.48 14.87 22.79
N ASP A 329 -1.39 15.74 22.39
CA ASP A 329 -2.24 16.51 23.31
C ASP A 329 -3.22 15.58 24.08
N TYR A 330 -3.77 14.57 23.41
CA TYR A 330 -4.68 13.59 24.03
C TYR A 330 -3.94 12.79 25.13
N ILE A 331 -2.71 12.32 24.83
CA ILE A 331 -1.86 11.61 25.80
C ILE A 331 -1.46 12.52 26.96
N ALA A 332 -0.95 13.72 26.67
CA ALA A 332 -0.50 14.67 27.69
C ALA A 332 -1.64 15.10 28.64
N CYS A 333 -2.84 15.27 28.11
CA CYS A 333 -4.03 15.65 28.87
C CYS A 333 -4.77 14.47 29.48
N LYS A 334 -4.30 13.22 29.31
CA LYS A 334 -4.90 11.99 29.82
C LYS A 334 -6.37 11.79 29.38
N GLY A 335 -6.64 12.09 28.12
CA GLY A 335 -7.91 11.81 27.46
C GLY A 335 -8.72 13.06 27.09
N GLU A 336 -9.92 12.83 26.53
CA GLU A 336 -10.78 13.87 25.96
C GLU A 336 -11.16 14.97 26.96
N THR A 337 -11.53 14.60 28.19
CA THR A 337 -11.92 15.57 29.22
C THR A 337 -10.77 16.53 29.55
N GLY A 338 -9.58 15.99 29.80
CA GLY A 338 -8.42 16.82 30.09
C GLY A 338 -8.01 17.68 28.89
N ALA A 339 -8.12 17.18 27.67
CA ALA A 339 -7.86 17.95 26.46
C ALA A 339 -8.88 19.10 26.29
N ARG A 340 -10.15 18.88 26.63
CA ARG A 340 -11.19 19.91 26.62
C ARG A 340 -10.90 21.00 27.65
N ASP A 341 -10.56 20.61 28.88
CA ASP A 341 -10.26 21.56 29.98
C ASP A 341 -8.99 22.36 29.68
N ALA A 342 -8.02 21.78 29.02
CA ALA A 342 -6.79 22.43 28.56
C ALA A 342 -6.96 23.28 27.29
N GLY A 343 -8.17 23.30 26.67
CA GLY A 343 -8.42 24.02 25.43
C GLY A 343 -7.76 23.42 24.20
N LYS A 344 -7.41 22.10 24.25
CA LYS A 344 -6.76 21.35 23.17
C LYS A 344 -7.72 20.62 22.26
N LEU A 345 -8.99 20.46 22.68
CA LEU A 345 -10.05 19.93 21.86
C LEU A 345 -10.58 21.02 20.93
N ARG A 346 -10.34 20.86 19.64
CA ARG A 346 -10.74 21.77 18.58
C ARG A 346 -12.07 21.34 17.98
N GLN A 347 -12.85 22.32 17.49
CA GLN A 347 -14.03 22.06 16.68
C GLN A 347 -13.71 22.38 15.22
N GLU A 348 -13.68 21.37 14.38
CA GLU A 348 -13.24 21.47 13.00
C GLU A 348 -14.42 21.35 12.03
N GLY A 349 -14.43 22.20 11.01
CA GLY A 349 -15.43 22.23 9.96
C GLY A 349 -15.08 21.36 8.74
N LYS A 350 -15.86 21.54 7.66
CA LYS A 350 -15.76 20.74 6.43
C LYS A 350 -14.42 20.88 5.70
N GLU A 351 -13.74 22.00 5.87
CA GLU A 351 -12.48 22.32 5.17
C GLU A 351 -11.24 21.84 5.95
N TYR A 352 -11.41 21.30 7.14
CA TYR A 352 -10.30 20.79 7.93
C TYR A 352 -9.63 19.60 7.22
N VAL A 353 -8.32 19.72 7.01
CA VAL A 353 -7.48 18.65 6.48
C VAL A 353 -6.98 17.82 7.64
N VAL A 354 -7.37 16.55 7.67
CA VAL A 354 -7.03 15.58 8.72
C VAL A 354 -5.52 15.40 8.79
N GLN A 355 -4.99 15.38 10.01
CA GLN A 355 -3.59 15.14 10.29
C GLN A 355 -3.38 13.73 10.83
N ASP A 356 -2.20 13.15 10.53
CA ASP A 356 -1.84 11.84 11.07
C ASP A 356 -1.80 11.88 12.60
N GLY A 357 -2.50 10.94 13.23
CA GLY A 357 -2.62 10.88 14.68
C GLY A 357 -3.79 11.67 15.29
N ASP A 358 -4.62 12.33 14.48
CA ASP A 358 -5.80 13.01 15.02
C ASP A 358 -6.76 12.03 15.72
N VAL A 359 -7.18 12.35 16.93
CA VAL A 359 -8.27 11.67 17.66
C VAL A 359 -9.55 12.46 17.41
N MET A 360 -10.52 11.83 16.71
CA MET A 360 -11.67 12.53 16.14
C MET A 360 -13.00 11.96 16.62
N LEU A 361 -13.94 12.84 16.95
CA LEU A 361 -15.34 12.49 17.21
C LEU A 361 -16.25 13.28 16.25
N PHE A 362 -16.93 12.58 15.36
CA PHE A 362 -17.79 13.20 14.35
C PHE A 362 -19.19 13.48 14.85
N ARG A 363 -19.69 14.67 14.58
CA ARG A 363 -21.09 15.07 14.78
C ARG A 363 -21.77 15.15 13.41
N PHE A 364 -22.82 14.41 13.24
CA PHE A 364 -23.56 14.30 11.98
C PHE A 364 -25.06 14.24 12.25
N ASN A 365 -25.84 14.55 11.22
CA ASN A 365 -27.30 14.44 11.24
C ASN A 365 -27.72 13.76 9.92
N VAL A 366 -28.49 12.65 10.04
CA VAL A 366 -28.99 11.84 8.89
C VAL A 366 -30.49 11.91 8.89
#